data_21ac72675b34c52703935d9bcbc6744e
#
_entry.id   21ac72675b34c52703935d9bcbc6744e
#
_cell.length_a   1.000
_cell.length_b   1.000
_cell.length_c   1.000
_cell.angle_alpha   90.00
_cell.angle_beta   90.00
_cell.angle_gamma   90.00
#
_symmetry.space_group_name_H-M   'P 1'
#
loop_
_entity.id
_entity.type
_entity.pdbx_description
1 polymer ?
#
loop_
_entity_poly.entity_id
_entity_poly.type
_entity_poly.pdbx_seq_one_letter_code
_entity_poly.pdbx_strand_id
1 'polypeptide(L)'
;YKRQVKRIINVPKRGIGATTIERVQEYADQNDITFWQALCDAEHIDTIKRGVGKLEPFVTLIGSLKAKQEFMSIKELAETVVSDTRYIECLAESETAEEIEARQENIDELINKIVSYEESCRQKEETPTLSGFLEEVALIADIDNLNESDKQVMLMTLHSAKGLEFPIVYM
;
A
#
# COMPACT_ATOMS: atom_id res chain seq x y z
N TYR A 1 -5.97 8.60 2.52
CA TYR A 1 -6.13 7.45 3.44
C TYR A 1 -7.49 6.73 3.28
N LYS A 2 -8.64 7.41 3.12
CA LYS A 2 -9.97 6.77 3.01
C LYS A 2 -10.05 5.71 1.89
N ARG A 3 -9.46 5.96 0.73
CA ARG A 3 -9.52 5.04 -0.43
C ARG A 3 -8.61 3.82 -0.29
N GLN A 4 -7.46 3.97 0.35
CA GLN A 4 -6.45 2.91 0.42
C GLN A 4 -6.90 1.74 1.31
N VAL A 5 -7.44 2.01 2.50
CA VAL A 5 -7.96 0.97 3.40
C VAL A 5 -9.07 0.14 2.72
N LYS A 6 -9.98 0.80 1.98
CA LYS A 6 -11.05 0.10 1.25
C LYS A 6 -10.52 -0.80 0.12
N ARG A 7 -9.38 -0.47 -0.48
CA ARG A 7 -8.78 -1.32 -1.54
C ARG A 7 -8.22 -2.61 -0.98
N ILE A 8 -7.65 -2.60 0.22
CA ILE A 8 -6.96 -3.74 0.81
C ILE A 8 -7.81 -4.56 1.79
N ILE A 9 -8.94 -4.03 2.26
CA ILE A 9 -9.75 -4.67 3.33
C ILE A 9 -10.23 -6.09 2.97
N ASN A 10 -10.41 -6.37 1.68
CA ASN A 10 -10.76 -7.68 1.13
C ASN A 10 -9.69 -8.26 0.18
N VAL A 11 -8.46 -7.81 0.27
CA VAL A 11 -7.32 -8.38 -0.47
C VAL A 11 -6.23 -8.76 0.54
N PRO A 12 -6.01 -10.04 0.77
CA PRO A 12 -6.79 -11.22 0.35
C PRO A 12 -8.26 -11.24 0.84
N LYS A 13 -9.08 -12.09 0.22
CA LYS A 13 -10.53 -12.17 0.50
C LYS A 13 -10.80 -12.51 1.96
N ARG A 14 -11.51 -11.62 2.68
CA ARG A 14 -11.88 -11.78 4.11
C ARG A 14 -13.38 -11.90 4.33
N GLY A 15 -14.17 -11.89 3.25
CA GLY A 15 -15.62 -12.02 3.33
C GLY A 15 -16.32 -10.81 4.00
N ILE A 16 -15.68 -9.63 3.94
CA ILE A 16 -16.28 -8.38 4.42
C ILE A 16 -17.18 -7.84 3.30
N GLY A 17 -18.49 -7.82 3.55
CA GLY A 17 -19.49 -7.40 2.56
C GLY A 17 -19.47 -5.89 2.30
N ALA A 18 -19.89 -5.49 1.10
CA ALA A 18 -20.02 -4.08 0.70
C ALA A 18 -20.90 -3.29 1.69
N THR A 19 -22.03 -3.86 2.11
CA THR A 19 -22.91 -3.24 3.10
C THR A 19 -22.24 -2.97 4.45
N THR A 20 -21.31 -3.84 4.88
CA THR A 20 -20.52 -3.59 6.12
C THR A 20 -19.59 -2.40 5.92
N ILE A 21 -18.92 -2.32 4.77
CA ILE A 21 -18.03 -1.22 4.42
C ILE A 21 -18.78 0.12 4.34
N GLU A 22 -19.98 0.11 3.73
CA GLU A 22 -20.86 1.28 3.65
C GLU A 22 -21.27 1.78 5.03
N ARG A 23 -21.73 0.89 5.92
CA ARG A 23 -22.13 1.25 7.28
C ARG A 23 -20.99 1.78 8.14
N VAL A 24 -19.78 1.22 7.99
CA VAL A 24 -18.58 1.78 8.64
C VAL A 24 -18.28 3.18 8.09
N GLN A 25 -18.51 3.41 6.79
CA GLN A 25 -18.32 4.74 6.19
C GLN A 25 -19.36 5.74 6.69
N GLU A 26 -20.63 5.34 6.76
CA GLU A 26 -21.70 6.17 7.30
C GLU A 26 -21.41 6.59 8.75
N TYR A 27 -20.94 5.65 9.57
CA TYR A 27 -20.54 5.94 10.95
C TYR A 27 -19.37 6.90 11.01
N ALA A 28 -18.36 6.73 10.15
CA ALA A 28 -17.22 7.63 10.05
C ALA A 28 -17.65 9.06 9.69
N ASP A 29 -18.55 9.20 8.70
CA ASP A 29 -19.02 10.49 8.23
C ASP A 29 -19.95 11.17 9.27
N GLN A 30 -20.78 10.41 10.01
CA GLN A 30 -21.64 10.93 11.07
C GLN A 30 -20.87 11.45 12.30
N ASN A 31 -19.71 10.84 12.59
CA ASN A 31 -18.89 11.18 13.77
C ASN A 31 -17.66 12.05 13.41
N ASP A 32 -17.54 12.49 12.15
CA ASP A 32 -16.39 13.26 11.64
C ASP A 32 -15.03 12.63 11.96
N ILE A 33 -14.96 11.29 11.84
CA ILE A 33 -13.76 10.49 12.03
C ILE A 33 -13.29 9.83 10.74
N THR A 34 -12.06 9.34 10.73
CA THR A 34 -11.52 8.63 9.57
C THR A 34 -12.16 7.23 9.46
N PHE A 35 -12.21 6.68 8.24
CA PHE A 35 -12.68 5.31 8.01
C PHE A 35 -11.88 4.27 8.83
N TRP A 36 -10.58 4.51 9.05
CA TRP A 36 -9.76 3.65 9.91
C TRP A 36 -10.18 3.73 11.38
N GLN A 37 -10.44 4.91 11.91
CA GLN A 37 -10.96 5.07 13.28
C GLN A 37 -12.31 4.36 13.44
N ALA A 38 -13.20 4.53 12.48
CA ALA A 38 -14.49 3.82 12.48
C ALA A 38 -14.34 2.28 12.42
N LEU A 39 -13.32 1.76 11.72
CA LEU A 39 -13.00 0.32 11.75
C LEU A 39 -12.53 -0.13 13.14
N CYS A 40 -11.70 0.67 13.81
CA CYS A 40 -11.25 0.38 15.18
C CYS A 40 -12.42 0.43 16.18
N ASP A 41 -13.42 1.28 15.93
CA ASP A 41 -14.61 1.45 16.75
C ASP A 41 -15.79 0.54 16.32
N ALA A 42 -15.53 -0.45 15.47
CA ALA A 42 -16.58 -1.28 14.84
C ALA A 42 -17.53 -1.95 15.85
N GLU A 43 -17.09 -2.26 17.06
CA GLU A 43 -17.90 -2.82 18.12
C GLU A 43 -19.04 -1.89 18.58
N HIS A 44 -18.84 -0.56 18.44
CA HIS A 44 -19.81 0.45 18.82
C HIS A 44 -20.84 0.77 17.71
N ILE A 45 -20.69 0.14 16.53
CA ILE A 45 -21.60 0.35 15.40
C ILE A 45 -22.72 -0.69 15.46
N ASP A 46 -23.86 -0.33 16.02
CA ASP A 46 -25.01 -1.25 16.20
C ASP A 46 -25.45 -1.94 14.91
N THR A 47 -25.35 -1.27 13.77
CA THR A 47 -25.82 -1.77 12.48
C THR A 47 -24.95 -2.86 11.86
N ILE A 48 -23.74 -3.11 12.39
CA ILE A 48 -22.78 -4.09 11.85
C ILE A 48 -22.42 -5.21 12.85
N LYS A 49 -23.14 -5.37 13.95
CA LYS A 49 -22.83 -6.36 15.01
C LYS A 49 -22.46 -7.75 14.50
N ARG A 50 -23.12 -8.23 13.43
CA ARG A 50 -22.81 -9.54 12.80
C ARG A 50 -21.55 -9.51 11.92
N GLY A 51 -21.05 -8.33 11.56
CA GLY A 51 -19.87 -8.13 10.71
C GLY A 51 -18.58 -7.85 11.47
N VAL A 52 -18.66 -7.48 12.75
CA VAL A 52 -17.52 -7.10 13.59
C VAL A 52 -16.44 -8.17 13.62
N GLY A 53 -16.80 -9.41 13.85
CA GLY A 53 -15.86 -10.54 13.89
C GLY A 53 -15.07 -10.77 12.58
N LYS A 54 -15.50 -10.20 11.45
CA LYS A 54 -14.74 -10.22 10.20
C LYS A 54 -13.82 -9.01 10.03
N LEU A 55 -14.13 -7.89 10.70
CA LEU A 55 -13.31 -6.69 10.68
C LEU A 55 -12.13 -6.76 11.66
N GLU A 56 -12.34 -7.34 12.83
CA GLU A 56 -11.37 -7.46 13.91
C GLU A 56 -10.03 -8.07 13.46
N PRO A 57 -9.97 -9.21 12.73
CA PRO A 57 -8.71 -9.76 12.25
C PRO A 57 -7.95 -8.79 11.33
N PHE A 58 -8.64 -8.01 10.51
CA PHE A 58 -8.01 -7.01 9.65
C PHE A 58 -7.46 -5.83 10.47
N VAL A 59 -8.21 -5.33 11.44
CA VAL A 59 -7.77 -4.25 12.34
C VAL A 59 -6.56 -4.69 13.14
N THR A 60 -6.58 -5.90 13.70
CA THR A 60 -5.47 -6.50 14.46
C THR A 60 -4.23 -6.65 13.59
N LEU A 61 -4.37 -7.16 12.36
CA LEU A 61 -3.26 -7.29 11.41
C LEU A 61 -2.58 -5.95 11.14
N ILE A 62 -3.35 -4.93 10.76
CA ILE A 62 -2.80 -3.60 10.47
C ILE A 62 -2.19 -2.96 11.73
N GLY A 63 -2.80 -3.14 12.89
CA GLY A 63 -2.26 -2.68 14.16
C GLY A 63 -0.90 -3.33 14.48
N SER A 64 -0.80 -4.65 14.30
CA SER A 64 0.45 -5.39 14.46
C SER A 64 1.54 -4.91 13.50
N LEU A 65 1.23 -4.74 12.21
CA LEU A 65 2.18 -4.25 11.21
C LEU A 65 2.67 -2.83 11.51
N LYS A 66 1.77 -1.95 11.99
CA LYS A 66 2.16 -0.60 12.43
C LYS A 66 3.13 -0.64 13.63
N ALA A 67 2.88 -1.50 14.59
CA ALA A 67 3.80 -1.66 15.72
C ALA A 67 5.18 -2.21 15.30
N LYS A 68 5.18 -3.19 14.37
CA LYS A 68 6.40 -3.78 13.82
C LYS A 68 7.23 -2.76 13.00
N GLN A 69 6.59 -1.80 12.35
CA GLN A 69 7.25 -0.74 11.56
C GLN A 69 8.26 0.09 12.39
N GLU A 70 8.07 0.20 13.70
CA GLU A 70 8.94 1.01 14.58
C GLU A 70 10.33 0.41 14.78
N PHE A 71 10.51 -0.90 14.55
CA PHE A 71 11.76 -1.62 14.82
C PHE A 71 12.21 -2.56 13.71
N MET A 72 11.44 -2.76 12.65
CA MET A 72 11.80 -3.54 11.50
C MET A 72 12.35 -2.65 10.38
N SER A 73 13.26 -3.17 9.55
CA SER A 73 13.62 -2.57 8.27
C SER A 73 12.42 -2.59 7.31
N ILE A 74 12.47 -1.79 6.26
CA ILE A 74 11.38 -1.75 5.26
C ILE A 74 11.26 -3.10 4.56
N LYS A 75 12.41 -3.76 4.28
CA LYS A 75 12.46 -5.11 3.73
C LYS A 75 11.74 -6.11 4.63
N GLU A 76 12.12 -6.19 5.91
CA GLU A 76 11.52 -7.13 6.86
C GLU A 76 10.01 -6.87 7.04
N LEU A 77 9.60 -5.60 7.04
CA LEU A 77 8.20 -5.24 7.09
C LEU A 77 7.44 -5.71 5.85
N ALA A 78 8.00 -5.53 4.65
CA ALA A 78 7.38 -5.98 3.39
C ALA A 78 7.24 -7.50 3.34
N GLU A 79 8.28 -8.25 3.70
CA GLU A 79 8.25 -9.71 3.81
C GLU A 79 7.21 -10.17 4.84
N THR A 80 7.11 -9.48 5.96
CA THR A 80 6.11 -9.74 7.01
C THR A 80 4.69 -9.49 6.49
N VAL A 81 4.46 -8.42 5.70
CA VAL A 81 3.15 -8.16 5.07
C VAL A 81 2.75 -9.32 4.17
N VAL A 82 3.63 -9.81 3.31
CA VAL A 82 3.35 -10.93 2.40
C VAL A 82 3.02 -12.20 3.19
N SER A 83 3.81 -12.52 4.21
CA SER A 83 3.65 -13.70 5.06
C SER A 83 2.37 -13.62 5.92
N ASP A 84 2.18 -12.54 6.69
CA ASP A 84 1.06 -12.41 7.63
C ASP A 84 -0.29 -12.33 6.90
N THR A 85 -0.32 -11.80 5.66
CA THR A 85 -1.52 -11.79 4.82
C THR A 85 -1.78 -13.11 4.13
N ARG A 86 -0.78 -14.01 4.05
CA ARG A 86 -0.82 -15.26 3.28
C ARG A 86 -1.21 -14.98 1.81
N TYR A 87 -0.62 -13.90 1.25
CA TYR A 87 -1.05 -13.37 -0.04
C TYR A 87 -0.91 -14.40 -1.16
N ILE A 88 0.23 -15.06 -1.25
CA ILE A 88 0.51 -16.05 -2.29
C ILE A 88 -0.40 -17.28 -2.16
N GLU A 89 -0.61 -17.79 -0.95
CA GLU A 89 -1.49 -18.93 -0.72
C GLU A 89 -2.95 -18.64 -1.11
N CYS A 90 -3.40 -17.40 -0.84
CA CYS A 90 -4.75 -16.98 -1.23
C CYS A 90 -4.93 -16.85 -2.75
N LEU A 91 -3.88 -16.53 -3.50
CA LEU A 91 -3.93 -16.50 -4.97
C LEU A 91 -4.11 -17.90 -5.56
N ALA A 92 -3.56 -18.94 -4.93
CA ALA A 92 -3.70 -20.31 -5.36
C ALA A 92 -5.14 -20.84 -5.43
N GLU A 93 -6.08 -20.15 -4.79
CA GLU A 93 -7.52 -20.47 -4.86
C GLU A 93 -8.18 -20.01 -6.17
N SER A 94 -7.58 -19.06 -6.91
CA SER A 94 -8.23 -18.37 -8.04
C SER A 94 -7.37 -18.14 -9.26
N GLU A 95 -6.05 -18.27 -9.15
CA GLU A 95 -5.09 -18.02 -10.24
C GLU A 95 -4.38 -19.31 -10.68
N THR A 96 -3.86 -19.33 -11.89
CA THR A 96 -3.06 -20.43 -12.42
C THR A 96 -1.64 -20.42 -11.83
N ALA A 97 -0.91 -21.53 -11.95
CA ALA A 97 0.46 -21.61 -11.46
C ALA A 97 1.37 -20.56 -12.11
N GLU A 98 1.19 -20.29 -13.40
CA GLU A 98 1.95 -19.29 -14.17
C GLU A 98 1.66 -17.85 -13.66
N GLU A 99 0.39 -17.55 -13.36
CA GLU A 99 0.00 -16.25 -12.79
C GLU A 99 0.56 -16.07 -11.38
N ILE A 100 0.57 -17.12 -10.56
CA ILE A 100 1.14 -17.08 -9.20
C ILE A 100 2.66 -16.85 -9.28
N GLU A 101 3.36 -17.52 -10.20
CA GLU A 101 4.79 -17.31 -10.43
C GLU A 101 5.09 -15.88 -10.83
N ALA A 102 4.34 -15.31 -11.78
CA ALA A 102 4.48 -13.90 -12.16
C ALA A 102 4.21 -12.93 -10.98
N ARG A 103 3.25 -13.25 -10.10
CA ARG A 103 3.01 -12.45 -8.87
C ARG A 103 4.18 -12.55 -7.90
N GLN A 104 4.76 -13.73 -7.75
CA GLN A 104 5.93 -13.95 -6.90
C GLN A 104 7.13 -13.14 -7.43
N GLU A 105 7.40 -13.19 -8.72
CA GLU A 105 8.46 -12.40 -9.36
C GLU A 105 8.27 -10.90 -9.12
N ASN A 106 7.04 -10.38 -9.23
CA ASN A 106 6.75 -8.97 -8.93
C ASN A 106 7.02 -8.61 -7.46
N ILE A 107 6.72 -9.51 -6.52
CA ILE A 107 7.02 -9.31 -5.10
C ILE A 107 8.53 -9.31 -4.88
N ASP A 108 9.25 -10.25 -5.48
CA ASP A 108 10.71 -10.35 -5.37
C ASP A 108 11.39 -9.10 -5.96
N GLU A 109 10.88 -8.58 -7.08
CA GLU A 109 11.34 -7.31 -7.65
C GLU A 109 11.08 -6.13 -6.71
N LEU A 110 9.91 -6.05 -6.09
CA LEU A 110 9.60 -5.02 -5.08
C LEU A 110 10.58 -5.10 -3.90
N ILE A 111 10.84 -6.30 -3.37
CA ILE A 111 11.81 -6.51 -2.29
C ILE A 111 13.21 -6.07 -2.71
N ASN A 112 13.65 -6.38 -3.93
CA ASN A 112 14.94 -5.94 -4.46
C ASN A 112 15.02 -4.41 -4.56
N LYS A 113 13.95 -3.73 -4.98
CA LYS A 113 13.88 -2.25 -4.99
C LYS A 113 13.99 -1.67 -3.58
N ILE A 114 13.33 -2.30 -2.59
CA ILE A 114 13.45 -1.89 -1.18
C ILE A 114 14.90 -2.02 -0.69
N VAL A 115 15.56 -3.14 -0.97
CA VAL A 115 16.97 -3.36 -0.59
C VAL A 115 17.87 -2.29 -1.21
N SER A 116 17.69 -2.01 -2.49
CA SER A 116 18.47 -0.96 -3.20
C SER A 116 18.25 0.43 -2.60
N TYR A 117 17.02 0.76 -2.21
CA TYR A 117 16.70 2.00 -1.52
C TYR A 117 17.39 2.09 -0.15
N GLU A 118 17.28 1.03 0.66
CA GLU A 118 17.92 0.98 2.00
C GLU A 118 19.45 1.11 1.90
N GLU A 119 20.08 0.49 0.88
CA GLU A 119 21.51 0.62 0.61
C GLU A 119 21.88 2.04 0.17
N SER A 120 21.09 2.67 -0.72
CA SER A 120 21.30 4.05 -1.14
C SER A 120 21.24 5.03 0.03
N CYS A 121 20.27 4.88 0.93
CA CYS A 121 20.19 5.68 2.16
C CYS A 121 21.43 5.47 3.03
N ARG A 122 21.88 4.22 3.21
CA ARG A 122 23.08 3.92 4.00
C ARG A 122 24.35 4.57 3.44
N GLN A 123 24.50 4.58 2.11
CA GLN A 123 25.65 5.24 1.45
C GLN A 123 25.63 6.76 1.62
N LYS A 124 24.43 7.35 1.79
CA LYS A 124 24.24 8.80 2.03
C LYS A 124 24.22 9.17 3.51
N GLU A 125 24.41 8.19 4.41
CA GLU A 125 24.28 8.36 5.85
C GLU A 125 22.88 8.83 6.29
N GLU A 126 21.85 8.48 5.50
CA GLU A 126 20.44 8.78 5.76
C GLU A 126 19.74 7.56 6.39
N THR A 127 18.73 7.81 7.22
CA THR A 127 17.89 6.73 7.76
C THR A 127 16.78 6.37 6.76
N PRO A 128 16.71 5.13 6.28
CA PRO A 128 15.64 4.73 5.36
C PRO A 128 14.28 4.78 6.07
N THR A 129 13.29 5.35 5.42
CA THR A 129 11.91 5.43 5.91
C THR A 129 10.93 4.85 4.91
N LEU A 130 9.86 4.22 5.40
CA LEU A 130 8.79 3.71 4.53
C LEU A 130 8.16 4.84 3.69
N SER A 131 8.00 6.03 4.27
CA SER A 131 7.46 7.20 3.55
C SER A 131 8.36 7.60 2.39
N GLY A 132 9.68 7.69 2.62
CA GLY A 132 10.64 8.03 1.58
C GLY A 132 10.69 6.99 0.45
N PHE A 133 10.63 5.69 0.80
CA PHE A 133 10.53 4.64 -0.22
C PHE A 133 9.26 4.77 -1.07
N LEU A 134 8.11 5.01 -0.44
CA LEU A 134 6.84 5.17 -1.16
C LEU A 134 6.82 6.43 -2.04
N GLU A 135 7.47 7.50 -1.62
CA GLU A 135 7.65 8.72 -2.44
C GLU A 135 8.52 8.44 -3.67
N GLU A 136 9.63 7.69 -3.51
CA GLU A 136 10.49 7.30 -4.63
C GLU A 136 9.74 6.40 -5.64
N VAL A 137 8.99 5.42 -5.16
CA VAL A 137 8.18 4.54 -6.03
C VAL A 137 7.09 5.32 -6.77
N ALA A 138 6.43 6.27 -6.09
CA ALA A 138 5.41 7.11 -6.72
C ALA A 138 6.00 7.97 -7.84
N LEU A 139 7.20 8.50 -7.63
CA LEU A 139 7.91 9.30 -8.62
C LEU A 139 8.27 8.49 -9.88
N ILE A 140 8.75 7.26 -9.71
CA ILE A 140 9.07 6.35 -10.83
C ILE A 140 7.81 6.00 -11.61
N ALA A 141 6.71 5.67 -10.92
CA ALA A 141 5.45 5.31 -11.56
C ALA A 141 4.86 6.46 -12.39
N ASP A 142 5.04 7.71 -11.98
CA ASP A 142 4.62 8.89 -12.75
C ASP A 142 5.46 9.06 -14.02
N ILE A 143 6.74 8.69 -13.99
CA ILE A 143 7.66 8.74 -15.14
C ILE A 143 7.36 7.62 -16.15
N ASP A 144 7.13 6.39 -15.68
CA ASP A 144 6.82 5.22 -16.52
C ASP A 144 5.47 5.37 -17.28
N ASN A 145 4.55 6.19 -16.75
CA ASN A 145 3.28 6.52 -17.42
C ASN A 145 3.43 7.55 -18.57
N LEU A 146 4.65 8.06 -18.81
CA LEU A 146 4.91 8.99 -19.89
C LEU A 146 5.16 8.24 -21.21
N ASN A 147 4.16 8.23 -22.09
CA ASN A 147 4.34 7.77 -23.45
C ASN A 147 5.26 8.74 -24.21
N GLU A 148 6.43 8.31 -24.64
CA GLU A 148 7.39 9.08 -25.45
C GLU A 148 6.82 9.61 -26.76
N SER A 149 5.63 9.12 -27.20
CA SER A 149 4.98 9.50 -28.44
C SER A 149 4.09 10.75 -28.35
N ASP A 150 3.74 11.19 -27.16
CA ASP A 150 2.86 12.33 -26.94
C ASP A 150 3.65 13.64 -26.87
N LYS A 151 3.39 14.55 -27.83
CA LYS A 151 3.90 15.93 -27.78
C LYS A 151 3.22 16.69 -26.64
N GLN A 152 3.66 16.46 -25.40
CA GLN A 152 3.09 17.07 -24.20
C GLN A 152 4.08 18.03 -23.55
N VAL A 153 3.54 19.07 -22.93
CA VAL A 153 4.29 19.92 -22.02
C VAL A 153 4.15 19.35 -20.60
N MET A 154 5.29 18.97 -20.01
CA MET A 154 5.31 18.37 -18.70
C MET A 154 5.60 19.42 -17.63
N LEU A 155 4.74 19.51 -16.64
CA LEU A 155 4.94 20.32 -15.43
C LEU A 155 5.39 19.41 -14.30
N MET A 156 6.56 19.68 -13.74
CA MET A 156 7.10 18.89 -12.64
C MET A 156 7.95 19.74 -11.71
N THR A 157 8.19 19.25 -10.51
CA THR A 157 9.13 19.89 -9.58
C THR A 157 10.58 19.59 -9.99
N LEU A 158 11.54 20.42 -9.56
CA LEU A 158 12.98 20.14 -9.77
C LEU A 158 13.40 18.78 -9.15
N HIS A 159 12.74 18.37 -8.08
CA HIS A 159 12.97 17.06 -7.46
C HIS A 159 12.51 15.91 -8.37
N SER A 160 11.35 16.08 -9.00
CA SER A 160 10.81 15.10 -9.95
C SER A 160 11.61 15.03 -11.24
N ALA A 161 12.29 16.12 -11.61
CA ALA A 161 13.13 16.17 -12.81
C ALA A 161 14.53 15.59 -12.61
N LYS A 162 14.92 15.23 -11.37
CA LYS A 162 16.25 14.69 -11.08
C LYS A 162 16.48 13.35 -11.80
N GLY A 163 17.46 13.33 -12.71
CA GLY A 163 17.81 12.14 -13.48
C GLY A 163 17.08 12.02 -14.83
N LEU A 164 16.17 12.95 -15.15
CA LEU A 164 15.50 13.01 -16.45
C LEU A 164 16.20 14.02 -17.36
N GLU A 165 16.21 13.74 -18.67
CA GLU A 165 16.74 14.60 -19.71
C GLU A 165 15.61 15.05 -20.64
N PHE A 166 15.46 16.36 -20.81
CA PHE A 166 14.47 16.96 -21.71
C PHE A 166 15.16 17.84 -22.75
N PRO A 167 14.71 17.79 -24.00
CA PRO A 167 15.30 18.60 -25.08
C PRO A 167 15.07 20.12 -24.89
N ILE A 168 14.03 20.50 -24.16
CA ILE A 168 13.68 21.91 -23.86
C ILE A 168 13.15 21.97 -22.42
N VAL A 169 13.75 22.86 -21.62
CA VAL A 169 13.35 23.06 -20.21
C VAL A 169 13.07 24.56 -19.99
N TYR A 170 11.95 24.87 -19.37
CA TYR A 170 11.60 26.20 -18.87
C TYR A 170 11.57 26.16 -17.34
N MET A 171 12.34 27.06 -16.71
CA MET A 171 12.40 27.22 -15.24
C MET A 171 11.78 28.54 -14.83
#